data_02ae3dbcf1a99e5952f8ecd551e4e11d
#
_entry.id   02ae3dbcf1a99e5952f8ecd551e4e11d
#
_cell.length_a   1.000
_cell.length_b   1.000
_cell.length_c   1.000
_cell.angle_alpha   90.00
_cell.angle_beta   90.00
_cell.angle_gamma   90.00
#
_symmetry.space_group_name_H-M   'P 1'
#
loop_
_entity.id
_entity.type
_entity.pdbx_description
1 polymer ?
#
loop_
_entity_poly.entity_id
_entity_poly.type
_entity_poly.pdbx_seq_one_letter_code
_entity_poly.pdbx_strand_id
1 'polypeptide(L)'
;HIKVINQTSLKCAELLKSGLVDLIVVNHPNRYLGTGASSVRIKKFRDVFIAGEPFMELKDSRLTFRQLTRYPILMLDKNSTTNEFLHQVFQQHHLDLVPGIELTSNDLLVVLARIGLGIAFVPDYCIKNTENDIFILETKEEIPERELVIAYNELLPLSRVAMEFLSYFQNSSS
;
A
#
# COMPACT_ATOMS: atom_id res chain seq x y z
N HIS A 1 -9.30 -11.44 23.44
CA HIS A 1 -7.88 -11.39 23.07
C HIS A 1 -7.75 -11.23 21.55
N ILE A 2 -7.02 -10.21 21.10
CA ILE A 2 -6.76 -9.95 19.68
C ILE A 2 -5.27 -10.18 19.43
N LYS A 3 -4.96 -11.02 18.44
CA LYS A 3 -3.58 -11.24 17.96
C LYS A 3 -3.44 -10.57 16.59
N VAL A 4 -2.49 -9.66 16.45
CA VAL A 4 -2.16 -9.01 15.18
C VAL A 4 -0.88 -9.58 14.60
N ILE A 5 -0.92 -9.91 13.30
CA ILE A 5 0.22 -10.43 12.54
C ILE A 5 0.47 -9.47 11.37
N ASN A 6 1.67 -8.90 11.30
CA ASN A 6 2.05 -8.06 10.16
C ASN A 6 2.81 -8.90 9.13
N GLN A 7 2.31 -8.93 7.88
CA GLN A 7 2.86 -9.75 6.81
C GLN A 7 2.62 -9.09 5.43
N THR A 8 3.28 -9.61 4.40
CA THR A 8 3.02 -9.20 3.01
C THR A 8 1.60 -9.56 2.58
N SER A 9 1.08 -8.89 1.54
CA SER A 9 -0.28 -9.15 1.01
C SER A 9 -0.49 -10.60 0.60
N LEU A 10 0.52 -11.23 -0.01
CA LEU A 10 0.49 -12.65 -0.36
C LEU A 10 0.34 -13.50 0.91
N LYS A 11 1.18 -13.27 1.91
CA LYS A 11 1.17 -14.07 3.15
C LYS A 11 -0.11 -13.89 3.95
N CYS A 12 -0.66 -12.68 3.99
CA CYS A 12 -1.97 -12.43 4.60
C CYS A 12 -3.07 -13.26 3.95
N ALA A 13 -3.11 -13.29 2.60
CA ALA A 13 -4.10 -14.08 1.87
C ALA A 13 -3.96 -15.60 2.11
N GLU A 14 -2.73 -16.12 2.21
CA GLU A 14 -2.48 -17.53 2.58
C GLU A 14 -2.98 -17.86 3.99
N LEU A 15 -2.73 -17.00 4.97
CA LEU A 15 -3.19 -17.16 6.35
C LEU A 15 -4.72 -17.14 6.42
N LEU A 16 -5.37 -16.27 5.67
CA LEU A 16 -6.82 -16.21 5.59
C LEU A 16 -7.40 -17.48 4.96
N LYS A 17 -6.85 -17.92 3.84
CA LYS A 17 -7.29 -19.12 3.12
C LYS A 17 -7.17 -20.37 3.97
N SER A 18 -6.13 -20.49 4.78
CA SER A 18 -5.90 -21.63 5.68
C SER A 18 -6.68 -21.54 6.99
N GLY A 19 -7.41 -20.46 7.26
CA GLY A 19 -8.16 -20.25 8.49
C GLY A 19 -7.29 -20.02 9.74
N LEU A 20 -6.02 -19.65 9.54
CA LEU A 20 -5.10 -19.29 10.64
C LEU A 20 -5.35 -17.89 11.19
N VAL A 21 -6.09 -17.08 10.45
CA VAL A 21 -6.61 -15.77 10.88
C VAL A 21 -8.06 -15.64 10.47
N ASP A 22 -8.87 -14.95 11.25
CA ASP A 22 -10.29 -14.70 10.95
C ASP A 22 -10.44 -13.62 9.87
N LEU A 23 -9.60 -12.56 9.97
CA LEU A 23 -9.68 -11.34 9.16
C LEU A 23 -8.29 -10.93 8.70
N ILE A 24 -8.22 -10.30 7.54
CA ILE A 24 -7.03 -9.58 7.09
C ILE A 24 -7.40 -8.16 6.68
N VAL A 25 -6.49 -7.22 6.90
CA VAL A 25 -6.59 -5.84 6.39
C VAL A 25 -5.57 -5.68 5.28
N VAL A 26 -6.03 -5.43 4.07
CA VAL A 26 -5.18 -5.40 2.87
C VAL A 26 -5.63 -4.31 1.91
N ASN A 27 -4.73 -3.90 1.03
CA ASN A 27 -5.04 -3.01 -0.06
C ASN A 27 -5.78 -3.77 -1.18
N HIS A 28 -6.75 -3.10 -1.80
CA HIS A 28 -7.53 -3.61 -2.93
C HIS A 28 -7.37 -2.66 -4.15
N PRO A 29 -7.29 -3.18 -5.39
CA PRO A 29 -7.41 -4.59 -5.77
C PRO A 29 -6.26 -5.47 -5.26
N ASN A 30 -6.58 -6.74 -4.99
CA ASN A 30 -5.64 -7.72 -4.46
C ASN A 30 -5.89 -9.08 -5.11
N ARG A 31 -5.03 -9.48 -6.04
CA ARG A 31 -5.15 -10.74 -6.77
C ARG A 31 -4.97 -12.00 -5.92
N TYR A 32 -4.39 -11.86 -4.73
CA TYR A 32 -4.15 -12.98 -3.82
C TYR A 32 -5.42 -13.39 -3.06
N LEU A 33 -6.44 -12.52 -3.01
CA LEU A 33 -7.75 -12.87 -2.48
C LEU A 33 -8.43 -13.83 -3.45
N GLY A 34 -8.67 -15.05 -3.01
CA GLY A 34 -9.34 -16.08 -3.80
C GLY A 34 -10.86 -15.86 -3.92
N THR A 35 -11.51 -16.66 -4.75
CA THR A 35 -12.97 -16.57 -5.02
C THR A 35 -13.87 -16.81 -3.81
N GLY A 36 -13.35 -17.41 -2.72
CA GLY A 36 -14.07 -17.58 -1.45
C GLY A 36 -13.87 -16.48 -0.44
N ALA A 37 -13.19 -15.38 -0.81
CA ALA A 37 -12.98 -14.24 0.07
C ALA A 37 -13.98 -13.13 -0.24
N SER A 38 -14.63 -12.61 0.81
CA SER A 38 -15.39 -11.37 0.77
C SER A 38 -14.66 -10.25 1.48
N SER A 39 -14.99 -9.01 1.12
CA SER A 39 -14.35 -7.85 1.72
C SER A 39 -15.32 -6.71 2.03
N VAL A 40 -14.99 -5.97 3.08
CA VAL A 40 -15.66 -4.73 3.49
C VAL A 40 -14.67 -3.59 3.35
N ARG A 41 -15.04 -2.51 2.66
CA ARG A 41 -14.20 -1.33 2.51
C ARG A 41 -14.09 -0.57 3.83
N ILE A 42 -12.84 -0.25 4.22
CA ILE A 42 -12.56 0.64 5.36
C ILE A 42 -12.52 2.09 4.86
N LYS A 43 -11.71 2.35 3.83
CA LYS A 43 -11.52 3.70 3.25
C LYS A 43 -10.87 3.63 1.87
N LYS A 44 -10.99 4.73 1.13
CA LYS A 44 -10.14 5.01 -0.02
C LYS A 44 -8.83 5.65 0.42
N PHE A 45 -7.78 5.46 -0.36
CA PHE A 45 -6.48 6.07 -0.18
C PHE A 45 -5.78 6.27 -1.53
N ARG A 46 -4.70 7.03 -1.53
CA ARG A 46 -3.81 7.18 -2.68
C ARG A 46 -2.41 6.75 -2.31
N ASP A 47 -1.75 6.11 -3.25
CA ASP A 47 -0.30 5.95 -3.13
C ASP A 47 0.37 7.22 -3.63
N VAL A 48 1.43 7.62 -2.96
CA VAL A 48 2.17 8.86 -3.23
C VAL A 48 3.67 8.60 -3.31
N PHE A 49 4.34 9.41 -4.11
CA PHE A 49 5.79 9.49 -4.07
C PHE A 49 6.20 10.48 -2.99
N ILE A 50 7.13 10.09 -2.14
CA ILE A 50 7.66 10.93 -1.06
C ILE A 50 9.18 11.02 -1.15
N ALA A 51 9.71 12.17 -0.74
CA ALA A 51 11.14 12.40 -0.69
C ALA A 51 11.51 13.25 0.54
N GLY A 52 12.76 13.17 0.96
CA GLY A 52 13.32 13.98 2.04
C GLY A 52 14.15 15.15 1.53
N GLU A 53 14.78 15.88 2.48
CA GLU A 53 15.56 17.09 2.24
C GLU A 53 16.57 17.01 1.07
N PRO A 54 17.30 15.89 0.84
CA PRO A 54 18.25 15.79 -0.28
C PRO A 54 17.63 15.97 -1.68
N PHE A 55 16.29 15.88 -1.79
CA PHE A 55 15.54 16.08 -3.03
C PHE A 55 14.68 17.35 -3.00
N MET A 56 15.02 18.34 -2.16
CA MET A 56 14.22 19.55 -1.95
C MET A 56 13.97 20.35 -3.25
N GLU A 57 14.88 20.26 -4.22
CA GLU A 57 14.72 20.90 -5.53
C GLU A 57 13.52 20.36 -6.33
N LEU A 58 13.00 19.19 -5.95
CA LEU A 58 11.84 18.56 -6.61
C LEU A 58 10.50 18.95 -5.96
N LYS A 59 10.51 19.57 -4.77
CA LYS A 59 9.33 19.78 -3.93
C LYS A 59 8.19 20.51 -4.64
N ASP A 60 8.50 21.53 -5.41
CA ASP A 60 7.49 22.35 -6.10
C ASP A 60 7.37 21.99 -7.60
N SER A 61 7.94 20.86 -7.99
CA SER A 61 7.94 20.37 -9.36
C SER A 61 6.82 19.34 -9.56
N ARG A 62 6.15 19.38 -10.73
CA ARG A 62 5.30 18.28 -11.19
C ARG A 62 6.11 17.40 -12.13
N LEU A 63 6.52 16.24 -11.63
CA LEU A 63 7.37 15.30 -12.37
C LEU A 63 6.52 14.37 -13.25
N THR A 64 7.01 14.04 -14.45
CA THR A 64 6.46 12.90 -15.20
C THR A 64 6.99 11.59 -14.63
N PHE A 65 6.27 10.48 -14.85
CA PHE A 65 6.79 9.15 -14.49
C PHE A 65 8.13 8.86 -15.15
N ARG A 66 8.35 9.32 -16.40
CA ARG A 66 9.65 9.22 -17.08
C ARG A 66 10.76 9.99 -16.35
N GLN A 67 10.45 11.12 -15.74
CA GLN A 67 11.44 11.85 -14.92
C GLN A 67 11.73 11.13 -13.61
N LEU A 68 10.70 10.53 -12.99
CA LEU A 68 10.87 9.74 -11.76
C LEU A 68 11.81 8.54 -11.96
N THR A 69 11.81 7.87 -13.14
CA THR A 69 12.72 6.75 -13.40
C THR A 69 14.21 7.12 -13.39
N ARG A 70 14.55 8.42 -13.33
CA ARG A 70 15.94 8.88 -13.22
C ARG A 70 16.46 8.87 -11.78
N TYR A 71 15.59 8.66 -10.82
CA TYR A 71 15.91 8.63 -9.39
C TYR A 71 15.77 7.21 -8.85
N PRO A 72 16.51 6.85 -7.78
CA PRO A 72 16.28 5.58 -7.10
C PRO A 72 14.86 5.53 -6.53
N ILE A 73 14.02 4.62 -7.03
CA ILE A 73 12.68 4.40 -6.50
C ILE A 73 12.75 3.34 -5.41
N LEU A 74 12.26 3.69 -4.23
CA LEU A 74 12.16 2.81 -3.08
C LEU A 74 10.72 2.30 -2.99
N MET A 75 10.51 0.99 -2.99
CA MET A 75 9.18 0.40 -3.04
C MET A 75 9.11 -0.92 -2.28
N LEU A 76 7.90 -1.38 -2.02
CA LEU A 76 7.69 -2.71 -1.46
C LEU A 76 8.10 -3.78 -2.49
N ASP A 77 8.46 -4.96 -1.99
CA ASP A 77 8.87 -6.10 -2.81
C ASP A 77 7.71 -6.66 -3.66
N LYS A 78 8.06 -7.57 -4.58
CA LYS A 78 7.13 -8.21 -5.53
C LYS A 78 5.97 -9.01 -4.90
N ASN A 79 6.00 -9.27 -3.59
CA ASN A 79 4.93 -9.96 -2.88
C ASN A 79 3.87 -8.97 -2.32
N SER A 80 4.00 -7.70 -2.66
CA SER A 80 3.10 -6.62 -2.27
C SER A 80 2.19 -6.20 -3.43
N THR A 81 0.90 -5.98 -3.13
CA THR A 81 -0.03 -5.39 -4.09
C THR A 81 0.34 -3.97 -4.49
N THR A 82 1.08 -3.24 -3.65
CA THR A 82 1.58 -1.88 -3.97
C THR A 82 2.68 -1.93 -5.03
N ASN A 83 3.57 -2.93 -4.96
CA ASN A 83 4.57 -3.15 -6.01
C ASN A 83 3.91 -3.43 -7.36
N GLU A 84 2.97 -4.40 -7.39
CA GLU A 84 2.24 -4.74 -8.61
C GLU A 84 1.49 -3.54 -9.19
N PHE A 85 0.82 -2.78 -8.33
CA PHE A 85 0.09 -1.58 -8.73
C PHE A 85 1.00 -0.54 -9.38
N LEU A 86 2.16 -0.24 -8.79
CA LEU A 86 3.08 0.73 -9.35
C LEU A 86 3.64 0.27 -10.70
N HIS A 87 4.03 -1.00 -10.82
CA HIS A 87 4.46 -1.56 -12.11
C HIS A 87 3.38 -1.43 -13.18
N GLN A 88 2.12 -1.75 -12.86
CA GLN A 88 0.99 -1.61 -13.78
C GLN A 88 0.77 -0.16 -14.22
N VAL A 89 0.83 0.80 -13.29
CA VAL A 89 0.69 2.22 -13.59
C VAL A 89 1.80 2.68 -14.56
N PHE A 90 3.06 2.28 -14.34
CA PHE A 90 4.16 2.63 -15.25
C PHE A 90 4.02 1.95 -16.61
N GLN A 91 3.62 0.69 -16.67
CA GLN A 91 3.39 -0.04 -17.92
C GLN A 91 2.28 0.58 -18.78
N GLN A 92 1.21 1.10 -18.18
CA GLN A 92 0.17 1.85 -18.90
C GLN A 92 0.71 3.09 -19.63
N HIS A 93 1.82 3.64 -19.15
CA HIS A 93 2.54 4.75 -19.78
C HIS A 93 3.75 4.30 -20.63
N HIS A 94 3.84 3.00 -20.95
CA HIS A 94 4.94 2.41 -21.73
C HIS A 94 6.32 2.64 -21.10
N LEU A 95 6.39 2.59 -19.78
CA LEU A 95 7.61 2.75 -18.99
C LEU A 95 7.91 1.48 -18.20
N ASP A 96 9.17 1.08 -18.20
CA ASP A 96 9.67 0.05 -17.31
C ASP A 96 10.17 0.72 -16.03
N LEU A 97 9.77 0.16 -14.90
CA LEU A 97 10.21 0.60 -13.58
C LEU A 97 11.24 -0.40 -13.04
N VAL A 98 12.45 0.09 -12.79
CA VAL A 98 13.50 -0.68 -12.12
C VAL A 98 13.65 -0.10 -10.71
N PRO A 99 13.29 -0.85 -9.65
CA PRO A 99 13.45 -0.39 -8.29
C PRO A 99 14.91 -0.15 -7.93
N GLY A 100 15.21 0.91 -7.20
CA GLY A 100 16.51 1.12 -6.60
C GLY A 100 16.68 0.30 -5.32
N ILE A 101 15.61 0.22 -4.51
CA ILE A 101 15.55 -0.57 -3.28
C ILE A 101 14.16 -1.19 -3.14
N GLU A 102 14.12 -2.48 -2.80
CA GLU A 102 12.89 -3.21 -2.46
C GLU A 102 12.91 -3.69 -1.02
N LEU A 103 11.82 -3.47 -0.29
CA LEU A 103 11.66 -3.80 1.12
C LEU A 103 10.28 -4.43 1.40
N THR A 104 10.10 -4.94 2.60
CA THR A 104 8.81 -5.49 3.07
C THR A 104 8.03 -4.56 4.01
N SER A 105 8.57 -3.38 4.34
CA SER A 105 8.01 -2.45 5.33
C SER A 105 7.85 -1.04 4.77
N ASN A 106 6.62 -0.51 4.80
CA ASN A 106 6.35 0.90 4.47
C ASN A 106 7.04 1.87 5.44
N ASP A 107 7.09 1.55 6.72
CA ASP A 107 7.73 2.40 7.73
C ASP A 107 9.22 2.60 7.42
N LEU A 108 9.89 1.53 7.01
CA LEU A 108 11.30 1.62 6.61
C LEU A 108 11.47 2.37 5.30
N LEU A 109 10.57 2.24 4.32
CA LEU A 109 10.58 3.06 3.10
C LEU A 109 10.51 4.55 3.42
N VAL A 110 9.63 4.94 4.35
CA VAL A 110 9.50 6.33 4.82
C VAL A 110 10.81 6.82 5.46
N VAL A 111 11.44 6.00 6.30
CA VAL A 111 12.74 6.35 6.92
C VAL A 111 13.83 6.52 5.87
N LEU A 112 13.92 5.63 4.88
CA LEU A 112 14.93 5.69 3.83
C LEU A 112 14.73 6.89 2.89
N ALA A 113 13.49 7.25 2.58
CA ALA A 113 13.18 8.48 1.83
C ALA A 113 13.60 9.72 2.61
N ARG A 114 13.33 9.76 3.93
CA ARG A 114 13.69 10.86 4.82
C ARG A 114 15.19 11.15 4.79
N ILE A 115 16.02 10.13 4.87
CA ILE A 115 17.49 10.27 4.84
C ILE A 115 18.07 10.42 3.42
N GLY A 116 17.20 10.44 2.39
CA GLY A 116 17.60 10.77 1.02
C GLY A 116 18.20 9.63 0.22
N LEU A 117 17.89 8.38 0.56
CA LEU A 117 18.34 7.23 -0.26
C LEU A 117 17.58 7.08 -1.58
N GLY A 118 16.47 7.78 -1.74
CA GLY A 118 15.67 7.77 -2.95
C GLY A 118 14.27 8.34 -2.73
N ILE A 119 13.42 8.17 -3.72
CA ILE A 119 12.02 8.56 -3.72
C ILE A 119 11.20 7.31 -3.38
N ALA A 120 10.48 7.32 -2.25
CA ALA A 120 9.67 6.18 -1.85
C ALA A 120 8.23 6.28 -2.37
N PHE A 121 7.66 5.13 -2.74
CA PHE A 121 6.26 4.99 -3.12
C PHE A 121 5.50 4.26 -2.02
N VAL A 122 4.59 4.96 -1.36
CA VAL A 122 3.87 4.48 -0.18
C VAL A 122 2.41 4.96 -0.17
N PRO A 123 1.50 4.24 0.51
CA PRO A 123 0.16 4.76 0.79
C PRO A 123 0.20 6.04 1.61
N ASP A 124 -0.68 6.99 1.30
CA ASP A 124 -0.76 8.31 1.96
C ASP A 124 -1.01 8.23 3.49
N TYR A 125 -1.66 7.17 3.94
CA TYR A 125 -1.89 6.96 5.37
C TYR A 125 -0.62 6.58 6.15
N CYS A 126 0.46 6.17 5.47
CA CYS A 126 1.73 5.88 6.11
C CYS A 126 2.51 7.14 6.52
N ILE A 127 2.12 8.32 6.01
CA ILE A 127 2.84 9.58 6.22
C ILE A 127 2.04 10.62 7.02
N LYS A 128 0.82 10.30 7.49
CA LYS A 128 -0.08 11.26 8.16
C LYS A 128 0.48 11.91 9.42
N ASN A 129 1.46 11.30 10.06
CA ASN A 129 2.08 11.76 11.30
C ASN A 129 3.59 12.01 11.13
N THR A 130 4.07 12.14 9.89
CA THR A 130 5.48 12.47 9.65
C THR A 130 5.69 13.97 9.77
N GLU A 131 6.71 14.34 10.52
CA GLU A 131 7.16 15.72 10.70
C GLU A 131 7.69 16.33 9.39
N ASN A 132 8.02 17.60 9.38
CA ASN A 132 8.31 18.48 8.23
C ASN A 132 9.52 18.09 7.35
N ASP A 133 10.13 16.94 7.55
CA ASP A 133 11.34 16.47 6.85
C ASP A 133 11.06 15.55 5.63
N ILE A 134 9.77 15.32 5.34
CA ILE A 134 9.29 14.59 4.16
C ILE A 134 8.25 15.42 3.43
N PHE A 135 8.27 15.37 2.12
CA PHE A 135 7.24 16.00 1.28
C PHE A 135 6.75 15.05 0.19
N ILE A 136 5.52 15.28 -0.24
CA ILE A 136 4.91 14.56 -1.37
C ILE A 136 5.37 15.21 -2.66
N LEU A 137 5.81 14.38 -3.62
CA LEU A 137 6.08 14.79 -4.98
C LEU A 137 4.81 14.70 -5.82
N GLU A 138 4.46 15.78 -6.49
CA GLU A 138 3.36 15.77 -7.45
C GLU A 138 3.79 15.14 -8.77
N THR A 139 2.90 14.36 -9.37
CA THR A 139 3.09 13.79 -10.70
C THR A 139 2.19 14.46 -11.73
N LYS A 140 2.64 14.49 -13.00
CA LYS A 140 1.80 14.95 -14.11
C LYS A 140 0.76 13.92 -14.50
N GLU A 141 1.15 12.65 -14.47
CA GLU A 141 0.26 11.51 -14.67
C GLU A 141 -0.51 11.22 -13.38
N GLU A 142 -1.75 10.79 -13.53
CA GLU A 142 -2.61 10.47 -12.41
C GLU A 142 -2.29 9.08 -11.85
N ILE A 143 -2.24 8.99 -10.52
CA ILE A 143 -2.16 7.72 -9.78
C ILE A 143 -3.58 7.39 -9.30
N PRO A 144 -4.19 6.31 -9.78
CA PRO A 144 -5.55 5.94 -9.39
C PRO A 144 -5.69 5.70 -7.88
N GLU A 145 -6.85 6.02 -7.32
CA GLU A 145 -7.18 5.66 -5.95
C GLU A 145 -7.30 4.15 -5.79
N ARG A 146 -6.92 3.66 -4.61
CA ARG A 146 -7.16 2.29 -4.16
C ARG A 146 -7.99 2.27 -2.89
N GLU A 147 -8.34 1.08 -2.44
CA GLU A 147 -9.14 0.87 -1.24
C GLU A 147 -8.36 0.05 -0.20
N LEU A 148 -8.51 0.40 1.06
CA LEU A 148 -8.16 -0.44 2.19
C LEU A 148 -9.41 -1.23 2.58
N VAL A 149 -9.29 -2.54 2.63
CA VAL A 149 -10.41 -3.44 2.91
C VAL A 149 -10.10 -4.40 4.05
N ILE A 150 -11.14 -4.81 4.77
CA ILE A 150 -11.09 -6.00 5.62
C ILE A 150 -11.62 -7.15 4.78
N ALA A 151 -10.84 -8.23 4.64
CA ALA A 151 -11.29 -9.43 3.95
C ALA A 151 -11.42 -10.61 4.91
N TYR A 152 -12.36 -11.49 4.62
CA TYR A 152 -12.64 -12.72 5.37
C TYR A 152 -12.96 -13.87 4.43
N ASN A 153 -12.83 -15.10 4.92
CA ASN A 153 -13.16 -16.30 4.15
C ASN A 153 -14.61 -16.69 4.42
N GLU A 154 -15.47 -16.61 3.38
CA GLU A 154 -16.91 -16.97 3.50
C GLU A 154 -17.14 -18.46 3.76
N LEU A 155 -16.18 -19.30 3.43
CA LEU A 155 -16.29 -20.75 3.59
C LEU A 155 -15.97 -21.22 5.02
N LEU A 156 -15.48 -20.31 5.88
CA LEU A 156 -15.11 -20.61 7.26
C LEU A 156 -15.97 -19.80 8.24
N PRO A 157 -16.37 -20.39 9.37
CA PRO A 157 -17.11 -19.66 10.39
C PRO A 157 -16.20 -18.57 11.01
N LEU A 158 -16.71 -17.35 11.08
CA LEU A 158 -16.05 -16.27 11.80
C LEU A 158 -16.25 -16.40 13.30
N SER A 159 -15.23 -16.05 14.07
CA SER A 159 -15.38 -15.90 15.52
C SER A 159 -16.35 -14.74 15.84
N ARG A 160 -17.00 -14.81 17.01
CA ARG A 160 -17.91 -13.74 17.46
C ARG A 160 -17.23 -12.38 17.48
N VAL A 161 -15.96 -12.31 17.89
CA VAL A 161 -15.17 -11.08 17.93
C VAL A 161 -14.90 -10.56 16.52
N ALA A 162 -14.60 -11.45 15.56
CA ALA A 162 -14.41 -11.06 14.16
C ALA A 162 -15.70 -10.50 13.53
N MET A 163 -16.86 -11.11 13.81
CA MET A 163 -18.16 -10.60 13.34
C MET A 163 -18.47 -9.21 13.93
N GLU A 164 -18.22 -9.01 15.21
CA GLU A 164 -18.42 -7.73 15.87
C GLU A 164 -17.49 -6.64 15.31
N PHE A 165 -16.23 -6.99 15.05
CA PHE A 165 -15.27 -6.10 14.39
C PHE A 165 -15.71 -5.69 12.97
N LEU A 166 -16.19 -6.63 12.16
CA LEU A 166 -16.69 -6.35 10.82
C LEU A 166 -17.92 -5.45 10.83
N SER A 167 -18.86 -5.68 11.76
CA SER A 167 -20.09 -4.90 11.86
C SER A 167 -19.83 -3.42 12.12
N TYR A 168 -18.74 -3.09 12.80
CA TYR A 168 -18.34 -1.72 13.06
C TYR A 168 -18.06 -0.93 11.76
N PHE A 169 -17.46 -1.60 10.76
CA PHE A 169 -17.13 -0.96 9.47
C PHE A 169 -18.29 -0.99 8.47
N GLN A 170 -19.16 -2.01 8.54
CA GLN A 170 -20.34 -2.10 7.69
C GLN A 170 -21.34 -0.96 7.96
N ASN A 171 -21.51 -0.57 9.22
CA ASN A 171 -22.40 0.50 9.63
C ASN A 171 -21.84 1.91 9.38
N SER A 172 -20.54 2.04 9.12
CA SER A 172 -19.87 3.33 8.86
C SER A 172 -19.82 3.69 7.37
N SER A 173 -20.33 2.83 6.49
CA SER A 173 -20.29 2.99 5.02
C SER A 173 -21.63 3.44 4.42
N SER A 174 -22.56 3.89 5.27
CA SER A 174 -23.89 4.42 4.88
C SER A 174 -23.90 5.93 4.84
#